data_cd897107b1ee8adaefb97c9a0a6dad07
#
_entry.id   cd897107b1ee8adaefb97c9a0a6dad07
#
_cell.length_a   1.000
_cell.length_b   1.000
_cell.length_c   1.000
_cell.angle_alpha   90.00
_cell.angle_beta   90.00
_cell.angle_gamma   90.00
#
_symmetry.space_group_name_H-M   'P 1'
#
loop_
_entity.id
_entity.type
_entity.pdbx_description
1 polymer ?
#
loop_
_entity_poly.entity_id
_entity_poly.type
_entity_poly.pdbx_seq_one_letter_code
_entity_poly.pdbx_strand_id
1 'polypeptide(L)'
;MFDFSIVTQWIHQLLTSFLPEDVAVFIECLAIGVCILLTYAIIAIIMIFMERKVCAAFQCRLGPMRVGPWGTIQVFADVFKMLIKEIIAIRHSDRLLYNLAPYIVISASIMAFSCLPFSKGMEVLNFNVGIFFLTAASSIGVVGILLAGWSSNNKYSLIGAMRSGAQMISYELSMGLSLLTIIVLTDTMQLSEIVERQADGWFIFKGHIPAFIAFVIYLIAGNAEVNRGPFDLPEAESELTAGYHTEYSGIHFGLFYVAEFVNLFIIAGVAATIFLGGWMPLHIPGLDSFNTVMDYIPGFVWFFGKAFFVVWILMWFKWTFPRLRIDQILTLEWKYLVPIGLLNLLLMVIIVVFDLHF
;
A
#
# COMPACT_ATOMS: atom_id res chain seq x y z
N MET A 1 22.14 -14.83 0.03
CA MET A 1 20.71 -14.52 -0.08
C MET A 1 20.10 -15.38 -1.17
N PHE A 2 18.93 -16.00 -0.98
CA PHE A 2 18.32 -16.89 -1.99
C PHE A 2 17.77 -16.07 -3.16
N ASP A 3 18.15 -16.42 -4.39
CA ASP A 3 17.70 -15.77 -5.62
C ASP A 3 16.58 -16.61 -6.27
N PHE A 4 15.38 -16.06 -6.30
CA PHE A 4 14.20 -16.74 -6.84
C PHE A 4 14.22 -16.83 -8.38
N SER A 5 15.07 -16.06 -9.08
CA SER A 5 15.21 -16.13 -10.54
C SER A 5 15.61 -17.54 -11.03
N ILE A 6 16.30 -18.30 -10.18
CA ILE A 6 16.68 -19.70 -10.50
C ILE A 6 15.43 -20.60 -10.64
N VAL A 7 14.45 -20.37 -9.79
CA VAL A 7 13.18 -21.16 -9.80
C VAL A 7 12.35 -20.82 -11.04
N THR A 8 12.26 -19.55 -11.40
CA THR A 8 11.52 -19.12 -12.60
C THR A 8 12.17 -19.62 -13.88
N GLN A 9 13.50 -19.58 -13.98
CA GLN A 9 14.24 -20.13 -15.11
C GLN A 9 14.06 -21.66 -15.21
N TRP A 10 14.07 -22.39 -14.11
CA TRP A 10 13.83 -23.82 -14.10
C TRP A 10 12.42 -24.17 -14.59
N ILE A 11 11.39 -23.43 -14.14
CA ILE A 11 10.00 -23.60 -14.60
C ILE A 11 9.90 -23.34 -16.10
N HIS A 12 10.51 -22.25 -16.58
CA HIS A 12 10.54 -21.92 -18.01
C HIS A 12 11.16 -23.02 -18.86
N GLN A 13 12.33 -23.54 -18.46
CA GLN A 13 12.99 -24.64 -19.15
C GLN A 13 12.14 -25.92 -19.17
N LEU A 14 11.43 -26.19 -18.08
CA LEU A 14 10.55 -27.35 -17.97
C LEU A 14 9.34 -27.20 -18.90
N LEU A 15 8.71 -26.03 -18.97
CA LEU A 15 7.56 -25.79 -19.85
C LEU A 15 7.94 -25.80 -21.32
N THR A 16 9.07 -25.20 -21.68
CA THR A 16 9.56 -25.17 -23.07
C THR A 16 10.02 -26.54 -23.58
N SER A 17 10.32 -27.49 -22.68
CA SER A 17 10.61 -28.88 -23.07
C SER A 17 9.38 -29.66 -23.58
N PHE A 18 8.16 -29.22 -23.18
CA PHE A 18 6.91 -29.90 -23.54
C PHE A 18 6.02 -29.10 -24.50
N LEU A 19 6.17 -27.79 -24.55
CA LEU A 19 5.28 -26.86 -25.26
C LEU A 19 6.07 -25.89 -26.14
N PRO A 20 5.46 -25.37 -27.24
CA PRO A 20 6.01 -24.24 -27.99
C PRO A 20 6.25 -23.03 -27.07
N GLU A 21 7.29 -22.24 -27.37
CA GLU A 21 7.73 -21.12 -26.53
C GLU A 21 6.62 -20.10 -26.24
N ASP A 22 5.82 -19.73 -27.26
CA ASP A 22 4.70 -18.77 -27.10
C ASP A 22 3.62 -19.27 -26.13
N VAL A 23 3.33 -20.60 -26.14
CA VAL A 23 2.34 -21.22 -25.27
C VAL A 23 2.89 -21.33 -23.83
N ALA A 24 4.18 -21.63 -23.69
CA ALA A 24 4.85 -21.69 -22.40
C ALA A 24 4.81 -20.30 -21.71
N VAL A 25 5.18 -19.25 -22.43
CA VAL A 25 5.12 -17.86 -21.92
C VAL A 25 3.70 -17.45 -21.54
N PHE A 26 2.69 -17.79 -22.34
CA PHE A 26 1.28 -17.50 -22.01
C PHE A 26 0.84 -18.17 -20.71
N ILE A 27 1.20 -19.46 -20.51
CA ILE A 27 0.89 -20.20 -19.28
C ILE A 27 1.61 -19.58 -18.08
N GLU A 28 2.86 -19.18 -18.22
CA GLU A 28 3.64 -18.48 -17.18
C GLU A 28 2.99 -17.16 -16.77
N CYS A 29 2.62 -16.31 -17.74
CA CYS A 29 1.92 -15.06 -17.47
C CYS A 29 0.59 -15.28 -16.72
N LEU A 30 -0.18 -16.30 -17.13
CA LEU A 30 -1.43 -16.64 -16.49
C LEU A 30 -1.19 -17.15 -15.06
N ALA A 31 -0.20 -18.00 -14.85
CA ALA A 31 0.18 -18.49 -13.53
C ALA A 31 0.64 -17.37 -12.60
N ILE A 32 1.45 -16.44 -13.08
CA ILE A 32 1.88 -15.24 -12.33
C ILE A 32 0.66 -14.40 -11.97
N GLY A 33 -0.26 -14.15 -12.89
CA GLY A 33 -1.49 -13.42 -12.61
C GLY A 33 -2.34 -14.06 -11.51
N VAL A 34 -2.50 -15.39 -11.54
CA VAL A 34 -3.20 -16.13 -10.48
C VAL A 34 -2.46 -16.03 -9.15
N CYS A 35 -1.13 -16.14 -9.14
CA CYS A 35 -0.32 -16.02 -7.94
C CYS A 35 -0.46 -14.61 -7.31
N ILE A 36 -0.48 -13.55 -8.11
CA ILE A 36 -0.71 -12.17 -7.62
C ILE A 36 -2.07 -12.07 -6.95
N LEU A 37 -3.14 -12.55 -7.59
CA LEU A 37 -4.49 -12.49 -7.02
C LEU A 37 -4.61 -13.29 -5.72
N LEU A 38 -3.96 -14.46 -5.64
CA LEU A 38 -3.94 -15.26 -4.41
C LEU A 38 -3.16 -14.56 -3.29
N THR A 39 -1.98 -14.02 -3.57
CA THR A 39 -1.18 -13.28 -2.57
C THR A 39 -1.90 -12.03 -2.12
N TYR A 40 -2.53 -11.28 -3.03
CA TYR A 40 -3.37 -10.13 -2.73
C TYR A 40 -4.51 -10.50 -1.75
N ALA A 41 -5.23 -11.58 -2.02
CA ALA A 41 -6.31 -12.06 -1.16
C ALA A 41 -5.80 -12.53 0.22
N ILE A 42 -4.68 -13.23 0.27
CA ILE A 42 -4.06 -13.67 1.54
C ILE A 42 -3.65 -12.47 2.39
N ILE A 43 -3.02 -11.47 1.79
CA ILE A 43 -2.62 -10.24 2.49
C ILE A 43 -3.85 -9.49 3.01
N ALA A 44 -4.92 -9.37 2.23
CA ALA A 44 -6.17 -8.77 2.69
C ALA A 44 -6.70 -9.46 3.95
N ILE A 45 -6.72 -10.80 3.96
CA ILE A 45 -7.18 -11.59 5.11
C ILE A 45 -6.30 -11.33 6.34
N ILE A 46 -4.98 -11.32 6.16
CA ILE A 46 -4.02 -11.05 7.25
C ILE A 46 -4.22 -9.64 7.79
N MET A 47 -4.37 -8.64 6.92
CA MET A 47 -4.54 -7.25 7.31
C MET A 47 -5.82 -7.02 8.11
N ILE A 48 -6.96 -7.59 7.67
CA ILE A 48 -8.24 -7.53 8.39
C ILE A 48 -8.13 -8.20 9.76
N PHE A 49 -7.47 -9.37 9.83
CA PHE A 49 -7.24 -10.06 11.09
C PHE A 49 -6.37 -9.23 12.05
N MET A 50 -5.24 -8.69 11.55
CA MET A 50 -4.35 -7.85 12.34
C MET A 50 -5.07 -6.63 12.90
N GLU A 51 -5.85 -5.91 12.09
CA GLU A 51 -6.58 -4.73 12.56
C GLU A 51 -7.52 -5.06 13.72
N ARG A 52 -8.27 -6.17 13.62
CA ARG A 52 -9.17 -6.60 14.70
C ARG A 52 -8.45 -6.94 16.01
N LYS A 53 -7.25 -7.55 15.90
CA LYS A 53 -6.43 -7.88 17.08
C LYS A 53 -5.77 -6.64 17.68
N VAL A 54 -5.17 -5.80 16.85
CA VAL A 54 -4.52 -4.55 17.28
C VAL A 54 -5.55 -3.61 17.91
N CYS A 55 -6.69 -3.40 17.25
CA CYS A 55 -7.79 -2.61 17.79
C CYS A 55 -8.24 -3.11 19.17
N ALA A 56 -8.43 -4.41 19.32
CA ALA A 56 -8.86 -5.00 20.61
C ALA A 56 -7.81 -4.77 21.69
N ALA A 57 -6.52 -4.87 21.37
CA ALA A 57 -5.43 -4.60 22.32
C ALA A 57 -5.45 -3.13 22.81
N PHE A 58 -5.61 -2.16 21.90
CA PHE A 58 -5.72 -0.74 22.26
C PHE A 58 -6.97 -0.42 23.09
N GLN A 59 -8.05 -1.16 22.87
CA GLN A 59 -9.30 -1.00 23.64
C GLN A 59 -9.34 -1.86 24.92
N CYS A 60 -8.22 -2.49 25.32
CA CYS A 60 -8.12 -3.36 26.49
C CYS A 60 -9.17 -4.49 26.50
N ARG A 61 -9.52 -5.05 25.33
CA ARG A 61 -10.45 -6.17 25.16
C ARG A 61 -9.86 -7.30 24.33
N LEU A 62 -10.45 -8.48 24.42
CA LEU A 62 -10.08 -9.62 23.59
C LEU A 62 -10.71 -9.46 22.18
N GLY A 63 -9.87 -9.60 21.14
CA GLY A 63 -10.35 -9.70 19.77
C GLY A 63 -11.07 -11.01 19.48
N PRO A 64 -11.42 -11.31 18.20
CA PRO A 64 -12.10 -12.56 17.84
C PRO A 64 -11.28 -13.76 18.30
N MET A 65 -11.92 -14.68 19.06
CA MET A 65 -11.26 -15.85 19.67
C MET A 65 -12.01 -17.18 19.43
N ARG A 66 -13.28 -17.12 19.02
CA ARG A 66 -14.16 -18.31 19.04
C ARG A 66 -14.15 -19.12 17.76
N VAL A 67 -13.92 -18.48 16.59
CA VAL A 67 -14.00 -19.16 15.28
C VAL A 67 -12.59 -19.54 14.82
N GLY A 68 -12.27 -20.81 14.96
CA GLY A 68 -10.94 -21.36 14.69
C GLY A 68 -9.91 -21.02 15.78
N PRO A 69 -8.64 -21.49 15.61
CA PRO A 69 -7.57 -21.20 16.56
C PRO A 69 -7.37 -19.67 16.66
N TRP A 70 -7.61 -19.13 17.85
CA TRP A 70 -7.44 -17.70 18.15
C TRP A 70 -8.25 -16.75 17.24
N GLY A 71 -9.33 -17.24 16.60
CA GLY A 71 -10.21 -16.45 15.74
C GLY A 71 -9.70 -16.22 14.31
N THR A 72 -8.74 -17.00 13.83
CA THR A 72 -8.17 -16.84 12.47
C THR A 72 -9.18 -17.10 11.36
N ILE A 73 -10.13 -18.02 11.59
CA ILE A 73 -11.16 -18.40 10.58
C ILE A 73 -12.30 -17.36 10.51
N GLN A 74 -12.37 -16.40 11.45
CA GLN A 74 -13.43 -15.39 11.46
C GLN A 74 -13.46 -14.55 10.17
N VAL A 75 -12.30 -14.21 9.60
CA VAL A 75 -12.22 -13.41 8.38
C VAL A 75 -12.81 -14.17 7.18
N PHE A 76 -12.58 -15.49 7.09
CA PHE A 76 -13.21 -16.31 6.06
C PHE A 76 -14.73 -16.33 6.19
N ALA A 77 -15.26 -16.44 7.41
CA ALA A 77 -16.70 -16.37 7.64
C ALA A 77 -17.29 -15.02 7.18
N ASP A 78 -16.55 -13.92 7.38
CA ASP A 78 -16.97 -12.60 6.91
C ASP A 78 -16.94 -12.50 5.38
N VAL A 79 -15.94 -13.06 4.71
CA VAL A 79 -15.89 -13.14 3.24
C VAL A 79 -17.07 -13.93 2.70
N PHE A 80 -17.36 -15.12 3.25
CA PHE A 80 -18.53 -15.90 2.85
C PHE A 80 -19.85 -15.17 3.07
N LYS A 81 -19.99 -14.45 4.17
CA LYS A 81 -21.15 -13.60 4.43
C LYS A 81 -21.33 -12.53 3.36
N MET A 82 -20.25 -11.87 2.92
CA MET A 82 -20.29 -10.86 1.87
C MET A 82 -20.67 -11.44 0.50
N LEU A 83 -20.21 -12.66 0.18
CA LEU A 83 -20.52 -13.36 -1.06
C LEU A 83 -22.00 -13.80 -1.14
N ILE A 84 -22.58 -14.23 -0.02
CA ILE A 84 -23.97 -14.73 0.04
C ILE A 84 -24.96 -13.57 0.18
N LYS A 85 -24.51 -12.40 0.67
CA LYS A 85 -25.37 -11.24 0.89
C LYS A 85 -25.92 -10.71 -0.43
N GLU A 86 -27.23 -10.41 -0.46
CA GLU A 86 -27.92 -9.84 -1.62
C GLU A 86 -27.30 -8.51 -2.06
N ILE A 87 -27.12 -8.35 -3.38
CA ILE A 87 -26.67 -7.11 -4.00
C ILE A 87 -27.90 -6.24 -4.25
N ILE A 88 -28.04 -5.18 -3.47
CA ILE A 88 -29.15 -4.24 -3.59
C ILE A 88 -28.75 -3.16 -4.61
N ALA A 89 -29.47 -3.08 -5.71
CA ALA A 89 -29.26 -2.05 -6.72
C ALA A 89 -30.27 -0.91 -6.52
N ILE A 90 -29.81 0.33 -6.48
CA ILE A 90 -30.64 1.51 -6.34
C ILE A 90 -31.40 1.77 -7.64
N ARG A 91 -32.67 2.07 -7.56
CA ARG A 91 -33.55 2.22 -8.75
C ARG A 91 -33.18 3.43 -9.64
N HIS A 92 -32.62 4.49 -9.06
CA HIS A 92 -32.26 5.74 -9.75
C HIS A 92 -30.74 5.94 -9.88
N SER A 93 -29.90 4.90 -9.60
CA SER A 93 -28.46 4.97 -9.81
C SER A 93 -28.12 4.80 -11.30
N ASP A 94 -26.97 5.37 -11.70
CA ASP A 94 -26.36 5.05 -12.99
C ASP A 94 -25.69 3.67 -12.91
N ARG A 95 -26.43 2.64 -13.36
CA ARG A 95 -26.06 1.22 -13.17
C ARG A 95 -24.68 0.87 -13.73
N LEU A 96 -24.28 1.48 -14.86
CA LEU A 96 -22.99 1.15 -15.46
C LEU A 96 -21.85 1.68 -14.59
N LEU A 97 -21.88 2.95 -14.23
CA LEU A 97 -20.86 3.57 -13.39
C LEU A 97 -20.87 3.00 -11.98
N TYR A 98 -22.05 2.74 -11.41
CA TYR A 98 -22.23 2.14 -10.10
C TYR A 98 -21.57 0.75 -9.99
N ASN A 99 -21.76 -0.10 -11.01
CA ASN A 99 -21.13 -1.42 -11.02
C ASN A 99 -19.63 -1.35 -11.34
N LEU A 100 -19.19 -0.41 -12.17
CA LEU A 100 -17.80 -0.29 -12.61
C LEU A 100 -16.87 0.25 -11.50
N ALA A 101 -17.37 1.14 -10.65
CA ALA A 101 -16.58 1.83 -9.64
C ALA A 101 -15.78 0.89 -8.72
N PRO A 102 -16.35 -0.15 -8.07
CA PRO A 102 -15.58 -1.06 -7.21
C PRO A 102 -14.51 -1.84 -7.99
N TYR A 103 -14.75 -2.17 -9.25
CA TYR A 103 -13.77 -2.86 -10.09
C TYR A 103 -12.60 -1.95 -10.47
N ILE A 104 -12.82 -0.64 -10.68
CA ILE A 104 -11.75 0.32 -10.91
C ILE A 104 -10.86 0.42 -9.68
N VAL A 105 -11.45 0.56 -8.48
CA VAL A 105 -10.68 0.68 -7.23
C VAL A 105 -9.83 -0.55 -6.98
N ILE A 106 -10.41 -1.75 -7.09
CA ILE A 106 -9.65 -2.97 -6.85
C ILE A 106 -8.58 -3.23 -7.92
N SER A 107 -8.86 -2.92 -9.20
CA SER A 107 -7.87 -3.07 -10.26
C SER A 107 -6.69 -2.12 -10.08
N ALA A 108 -6.92 -0.87 -9.70
CA ALA A 108 -5.88 0.09 -9.34
C ALA A 108 -4.99 -0.42 -8.20
N SER A 109 -5.62 -0.95 -7.14
CA SER A 109 -4.90 -1.55 -6.01
C SER A 109 -4.06 -2.77 -6.42
N ILE A 110 -4.58 -3.67 -7.26
CA ILE A 110 -3.83 -4.84 -7.76
C ILE A 110 -2.65 -4.38 -8.63
N MET A 111 -2.83 -3.37 -9.48
CA MET A 111 -1.75 -2.81 -10.30
C MET A 111 -0.63 -2.23 -9.43
N ALA A 112 -0.96 -1.45 -8.41
CA ALA A 112 0.02 -0.92 -7.47
C ALA A 112 0.71 -2.03 -6.67
N PHE A 113 -0.02 -3.05 -6.24
CA PHE A 113 0.51 -4.22 -5.53
C PHE A 113 1.52 -5.01 -6.36
N SER A 114 1.28 -5.17 -7.66
CA SER A 114 2.16 -5.92 -8.57
C SER A 114 3.55 -5.29 -8.78
N CYS A 115 3.71 -4.00 -8.44
CA CYS A 115 5.00 -3.30 -8.53
C CYS A 115 5.90 -3.52 -7.31
N LEU A 116 5.37 -4.09 -6.21
CA LEU A 116 6.17 -4.28 -5.00
C LEU A 116 7.20 -5.40 -5.20
N PRO A 117 8.48 -5.12 -4.97
CA PRO A 117 9.52 -6.14 -5.00
C PRO A 117 9.60 -6.84 -3.62
N PHE A 118 9.16 -8.10 -3.56
CA PHE A 118 9.11 -8.86 -2.30
C PHE A 118 10.45 -9.45 -1.90
N SER A 119 11.28 -9.82 -2.89
CA SER A 119 12.63 -10.35 -2.69
C SER A 119 13.44 -10.26 -3.99
N LYS A 120 14.73 -10.51 -3.93
CA LYS A 120 15.57 -10.59 -5.13
C LYS A 120 15.05 -11.70 -6.07
N GLY A 121 14.71 -11.33 -7.31
CA GLY A 121 14.11 -12.24 -8.29
C GLY A 121 12.64 -12.63 -8.00
N MET A 122 11.98 -12.00 -7.01
CA MET A 122 10.56 -12.19 -6.70
C MET A 122 9.82 -10.86 -6.88
N GLU A 123 9.91 -10.34 -8.06
CA GLU A 123 9.23 -9.14 -8.53
C GLU A 123 8.44 -9.47 -9.79
N VAL A 124 7.22 -8.95 -9.88
CA VAL A 124 6.33 -9.24 -11.00
C VAL A 124 6.53 -8.23 -12.12
N LEU A 125 6.59 -6.95 -11.77
CA LEU A 125 6.79 -5.85 -12.69
C LEU A 125 8.02 -5.05 -12.26
N ASN A 126 9.09 -5.17 -13.01
CA ASN A 126 10.32 -4.40 -12.80
C ASN A 126 10.47 -3.35 -13.88
N PHE A 127 9.87 -2.18 -13.66
CA PHE A 127 9.93 -1.06 -14.58
C PHE A 127 11.02 -0.06 -14.18
N ASN A 128 11.74 0.51 -15.17
CA ASN A 128 12.67 1.60 -14.92
C ASN A 128 12.01 2.84 -14.28
N VAL A 129 10.69 2.99 -14.47
CA VAL A 129 9.85 4.06 -13.90
C VAL A 129 8.85 3.51 -12.87
N GLY A 130 9.26 2.53 -12.06
CA GLY A 130 8.38 1.79 -11.14
C GLY A 130 7.65 2.68 -10.14
N ILE A 131 8.31 3.68 -9.54
CA ILE A 131 7.68 4.62 -8.61
C ILE A 131 6.59 5.44 -9.31
N PHE A 132 6.88 5.94 -10.52
CA PHE A 132 5.90 6.73 -11.28
C PHE A 132 4.67 5.88 -11.67
N PHE A 133 4.87 4.63 -12.08
CA PHE A 133 3.77 3.72 -12.36
C PHE A 133 2.93 3.43 -11.12
N LEU A 134 3.55 3.26 -9.96
CA LEU A 134 2.86 3.01 -8.69
C LEU A 134 1.96 4.18 -8.29
N THR A 135 2.48 5.42 -8.36
CA THR A 135 1.68 6.63 -8.06
C THR A 135 0.57 6.84 -9.08
N ALA A 136 0.82 6.58 -10.37
CA ALA A 136 -0.22 6.66 -11.39
C ALA A 136 -1.32 5.61 -11.19
N ALA A 137 -0.98 4.40 -10.73
CA ALA A 137 -1.95 3.37 -10.42
C ALA A 137 -2.82 3.75 -9.22
N SER A 138 -2.24 4.34 -8.16
CA SER A 138 -3.03 4.81 -7.00
C SER A 138 -4.01 5.91 -7.39
N SER A 139 -3.62 6.86 -8.25
CA SER A 139 -4.51 7.92 -8.76
C SER A 139 -5.76 7.40 -9.48
N ILE A 140 -5.68 6.26 -10.17
CA ILE A 140 -6.86 5.62 -10.78
C ILE A 140 -7.88 5.20 -9.71
N GLY A 141 -7.41 4.79 -8.53
CA GLY A 141 -8.27 4.45 -7.40
C GLY A 141 -9.15 5.61 -6.95
N VAL A 142 -8.62 6.84 -6.96
CA VAL A 142 -9.37 8.07 -6.63
C VAL A 142 -10.54 8.28 -7.59
N VAL A 143 -10.33 8.04 -8.89
CA VAL A 143 -11.38 8.13 -9.91
C VAL A 143 -12.50 7.12 -9.58
N GLY A 144 -12.15 5.89 -9.19
CA GLY A 144 -13.12 4.87 -8.79
C GLY A 144 -14.00 5.30 -7.60
N ILE A 145 -13.41 5.93 -6.57
CA ILE A 145 -14.15 6.44 -5.40
C ILE A 145 -15.08 7.59 -5.79
N LEU A 146 -14.61 8.52 -6.62
CA LEU A 146 -15.44 9.64 -7.11
C LEU A 146 -16.63 9.12 -7.94
N LEU A 147 -16.40 8.13 -8.81
CA LEU A 147 -17.47 7.50 -9.58
C LEU A 147 -18.48 6.77 -8.68
N ALA A 148 -18.03 6.11 -7.63
CA ALA A 148 -18.89 5.43 -6.67
C ALA A 148 -19.87 6.39 -6.01
N GLY A 149 -19.39 7.54 -5.52
CA GLY A 149 -20.26 8.55 -4.91
C GLY A 149 -21.19 9.22 -5.91
N TRP A 150 -20.69 9.54 -7.11
CA TRP A 150 -21.49 10.18 -8.15
C TRP A 150 -22.64 9.29 -8.64
N SER A 151 -22.35 8.03 -8.94
CA SER A 151 -23.30 7.07 -9.51
C SER A 151 -24.39 6.62 -8.53
N SER A 152 -24.16 6.75 -7.23
CA SER A 152 -25.07 6.34 -6.16
C SER A 152 -26.34 7.19 -6.06
N ASN A 153 -26.38 8.36 -6.70
CA ASN A 153 -27.48 9.33 -6.64
C ASN A 153 -27.97 9.64 -5.21
N ASN A 154 -27.04 9.62 -4.25
CA ASN A 154 -27.30 9.97 -2.86
C ASN A 154 -26.44 11.17 -2.47
N LYS A 155 -27.05 12.18 -1.82
CA LYS A 155 -26.36 13.41 -1.41
C LYS A 155 -25.21 13.15 -0.45
N TYR A 156 -25.39 12.24 0.51
CA TYR A 156 -24.35 11.90 1.49
C TYR A 156 -23.19 11.14 0.84
N SER A 157 -23.49 10.22 -0.08
CA SER A 157 -22.49 9.49 -0.84
C SER A 157 -21.66 10.43 -1.73
N LEU A 158 -22.32 11.38 -2.41
CA LEU A 158 -21.64 12.38 -3.23
C LEU A 158 -20.70 13.27 -2.40
N ILE A 159 -21.17 13.79 -1.25
CA ILE A 159 -20.36 14.62 -0.37
C ILE A 159 -19.16 13.82 0.18
N GLY A 160 -19.38 12.55 0.56
CA GLY A 160 -18.32 11.65 1.02
C GLY A 160 -17.24 11.44 -0.04
N ALA A 161 -17.64 11.15 -1.27
CA ALA A 161 -16.72 10.98 -2.39
C ALA A 161 -15.94 12.25 -2.73
N MET A 162 -16.57 13.42 -2.72
CA MET A 162 -15.91 14.71 -2.97
C MET A 162 -14.89 15.04 -1.86
N ARG A 163 -15.21 14.75 -0.60
CA ARG A 163 -14.27 14.90 0.52
C ARG A 163 -13.08 13.97 0.40
N SER A 164 -13.32 12.69 0.03
CA SER A 164 -12.27 11.70 -0.22
C SER A 164 -11.36 12.13 -1.35
N GLY A 165 -11.94 12.49 -2.50
CA GLY A 165 -11.17 12.93 -3.65
C GLY A 165 -10.31 14.16 -3.36
N ALA A 166 -10.85 15.17 -2.68
CA ALA A 166 -10.10 16.36 -2.29
C ALA A 166 -8.93 16.01 -1.34
N GLN A 167 -9.14 15.09 -0.41
CA GLN A 167 -8.09 14.62 0.50
C GLN A 167 -7.00 13.85 -0.27
N MET A 168 -7.36 12.80 -1.01
CA MET A 168 -6.39 11.93 -1.70
C MET A 168 -5.56 12.71 -2.71
N ILE A 169 -6.18 13.53 -3.57
CA ILE A 169 -5.47 14.35 -4.57
C ILE A 169 -4.49 15.33 -3.90
N SER A 170 -4.89 15.92 -2.76
CA SER A 170 -4.00 16.85 -2.06
C SER A 170 -2.79 16.12 -1.46
N TYR A 171 -2.98 15.01 -0.77
CA TYR A 171 -1.91 14.28 -0.09
C TYR A 171 -1.01 13.49 -1.04
N GLU A 172 -1.49 13.14 -2.24
CA GLU A 172 -0.68 12.57 -3.31
C GLU A 172 0.49 13.49 -3.69
N LEU A 173 0.31 14.83 -3.62
CA LEU A 173 1.38 15.78 -3.87
C LEU A 173 2.51 15.67 -2.84
N SER A 174 2.20 15.65 -1.54
CA SER A 174 3.21 15.50 -0.48
C SER A 174 3.89 14.15 -0.52
N MET A 175 3.13 13.08 -0.82
CA MET A 175 3.70 11.75 -1.00
C MET A 175 4.67 11.74 -2.17
N GLY A 176 4.30 12.32 -3.31
CA GLY A 176 5.18 12.47 -4.47
C GLY A 176 6.46 13.24 -4.16
N LEU A 177 6.39 14.34 -3.40
CA LEU A 177 7.57 15.10 -2.97
C LEU A 177 8.50 14.28 -2.07
N SER A 178 7.95 13.47 -1.18
CA SER A 178 8.74 12.60 -0.31
C SER A 178 9.46 11.49 -1.11
N LEU A 179 8.79 10.92 -2.11
CA LEU A 179 9.39 9.93 -3.02
C LEU A 179 10.47 10.56 -3.90
N LEU A 180 10.24 11.77 -4.41
CA LEU A 180 11.22 12.52 -5.21
C LEU A 180 12.52 12.80 -4.43
N THR A 181 12.46 13.03 -3.12
CA THR A 181 13.67 13.21 -2.29
C THR A 181 14.57 11.98 -2.32
N ILE A 182 14.01 10.79 -2.34
CA ILE A 182 14.80 9.56 -2.42
C ILE A 182 15.25 9.27 -3.87
N ILE A 183 14.43 9.59 -4.86
CA ILE A 183 14.83 9.49 -6.28
C ILE A 183 16.04 10.40 -6.57
N VAL A 184 16.08 11.61 -6.03
CA VAL A 184 17.25 12.51 -6.15
C VAL A 184 18.50 11.92 -5.49
N LEU A 185 18.34 11.22 -4.36
CA LEU A 185 19.46 10.54 -3.70
C LEU A 185 19.96 9.33 -4.46
N THR A 186 19.05 8.58 -5.12
CA THR A 186 19.38 7.30 -5.77
C THR A 186 19.57 7.40 -7.27
N ASP A 187 19.17 8.51 -7.90
CA ASP A 187 19.21 8.71 -9.36
C ASP A 187 18.53 7.57 -10.16
N THR A 188 17.51 6.93 -9.56
CA THR A 188 16.74 5.85 -10.20
C THR A 188 15.30 5.85 -9.69
N MET A 189 14.35 5.44 -10.55
CA MET A 189 12.94 5.23 -10.20
C MET A 189 12.58 3.74 -10.12
N GLN A 190 13.54 2.85 -10.36
CA GLN A 190 13.34 1.40 -10.30
C GLN A 190 13.40 0.92 -8.85
N LEU A 191 12.32 0.32 -8.38
CA LEU A 191 12.19 -0.07 -6.96
C LEU A 191 13.24 -1.10 -6.51
N SER A 192 13.56 -2.07 -7.36
CA SER A 192 14.60 -3.08 -7.05
C SER A 192 16.00 -2.45 -6.95
N GLU A 193 16.35 -1.55 -7.85
CA GLU A 193 17.65 -0.85 -7.82
C GLU A 193 17.77 0.05 -6.57
N ILE A 194 16.68 0.72 -6.17
CA ILE A 194 16.64 1.51 -4.92
C ILE A 194 16.95 0.63 -3.71
N VAL A 195 16.41 -0.60 -3.66
CA VAL A 195 16.71 -1.53 -2.57
C VAL A 195 18.19 -1.96 -2.63
N GLU A 196 18.72 -2.29 -3.80
CA GLU A 196 20.12 -2.69 -3.94
C GLU A 196 21.11 -1.59 -3.51
N ARG A 197 20.79 -0.31 -3.77
CA ARG A 197 21.59 0.84 -3.30
C ARG A 197 21.56 1.04 -1.78
N GLN A 198 20.69 0.35 -1.07
CA GLN A 198 20.61 0.33 0.40
C GLN A 198 21.42 -0.82 1.02
N ALA A 199 22.24 -1.54 0.26
CA ALA A 199 23.04 -2.66 0.77
C ALA A 199 23.96 -2.25 1.94
N ASP A 200 24.50 -1.04 1.91
CA ASP A 200 25.42 -0.52 2.96
C ASP A 200 24.68 0.17 4.13
N GLY A 201 23.36 0.21 4.12
CA GLY A 201 22.55 0.82 5.16
C GLY A 201 21.24 1.45 4.66
N TRP A 202 20.25 1.49 5.52
CA TRP A 202 18.94 2.02 5.19
C TRP A 202 18.96 3.54 4.98
N PHE A 203 18.25 4.04 4.00
CA PHE A 203 18.21 5.47 3.69
C PHE A 203 17.64 6.33 4.82
N ILE A 204 16.79 5.80 5.67
CA ILE A 204 16.29 6.52 6.85
C ILE A 204 17.43 7.01 7.77
N PHE A 205 18.56 6.30 7.80
CA PHE A 205 19.73 6.66 8.59
C PHE A 205 20.85 7.26 7.73
N LYS A 206 21.10 6.69 6.55
CA LYS A 206 22.18 7.08 5.64
C LYS A 206 21.87 8.31 4.81
N GLY A 207 20.60 8.57 4.50
CA GLY A 207 20.14 9.72 3.72
C GLY A 207 20.03 11.04 4.51
N HIS A 208 20.70 11.13 5.66
CA HIS A 208 20.71 12.29 6.56
C HIS A 208 19.31 12.76 7.01
N ILE A 209 19.24 13.98 7.53
CA ILE A 209 17.99 14.61 8.01
C ILE A 209 16.89 14.65 6.94
N PRO A 210 17.16 14.99 5.65
CA PRO A 210 16.11 15.03 4.64
C PRO A 210 15.42 13.69 4.37
N ALA A 211 16.15 12.57 4.41
CA ALA A 211 15.51 11.27 4.19
C ALA A 211 14.59 10.90 5.36
N PHE A 212 14.97 11.24 6.60
CA PHE A 212 14.10 11.05 7.76
C PHE A 212 12.85 11.91 7.70
N ILE A 213 12.98 13.20 7.33
CA ILE A 213 11.83 14.11 7.14
C ILE A 213 10.92 13.58 6.02
N ALA A 214 11.49 13.13 4.89
CA ALA A 214 10.74 12.52 3.80
C ALA A 214 9.96 11.28 4.27
N PHE A 215 10.56 10.43 5.09
CA PHE A 215 9.88 9.26 5.67
C PHE A 215 8.68 9.65 6.53
N VAL A 216 8.82 10.66 7.40
CA VAL A 216 7.72 11.16 8.23
C VAL A 216 6.59 11.75 7.37
N ILE A 217 6.92 12.57 6.37
CA ILE A 217 5.93 13.13 5.42
C ILE A 217 5.22 11.98 4.69
N TYR A 218 5.97 10.98 4.22
CA TYR A 218 5.43 9.81 3.53
C TYR A 218 4.44 9.04 4.40
N LEU A 219 4.74 8.79 5.68
CA LEU A 219 3.82 8.10 6.60
C LEU A 219 2.54 8.88 6.83
N ILE A 220 2.62 10.20 6.98
CA ILE A 220 1.44 11.06 7.19
C ILE A 220 0.59 11.07 5.91
N ALA A 221 1.20 11.33 4.76
CA ALA A 221 0.52 11.39 3.48
C ALA A 221 -0.08 10.03 3.08
N GLY A 222 0.66 8.95 3.25
CA GLY A 222 0.19 7.60 2.97
C GLY A 222 -0.99 7.18 3.84
N ASN A 223 -1.00 7.56 5.14
CA ASN A 223 -2.16 7.30 6.00
C ASN A 223 -3.41 8.07 5.53
N ALA A 224 -3.23 9.30 5.04
CA ALA A 224 -4.31 10.10 4.48
C ALA A 224 -4.81 9.55 3.14
N GLU A 225 -3.95 8.98 2.31
CA GLU A 225 -4.33 8.35 1.02
C GLU A 225 -5.20 7.11 1.21
N VAL A 226 -4.96 6.32 2.25
CA VAL A 226 -5.80 5.14 2.57
C VAL A 226 -7.10 5.53 3.26
N ASN A 227 -7.37 6.83 3.48
CA ASN A 227 -8.57 7.33 4.17
C ASN A 227 -8.77 6.74 5.57
N ARG A 228 -7.68 6.47 6.30
CA ARG A 228 -7.74 5.92 7.66
C ARG A 228 -7.53 6.98 8.74
N GLY A 229 -8.12 6.74 9.91
CA GLY A 229 -7.96 7.65 11.04
C GLY A 229 -6.51 8.05 11.31
N PRO A 230 -6.25 9.34 11.57
CA PRO A 230 -7.18 10.45 11.83
C PRO A 230 -7.79 11.11 10.57
N PHE A 231 -7.48 10.64 9.36
CA PHE A 231 -7.90 11.19 8.06
C PHE A 231 -9.13 10.47 7.47
N ASP A 232 -9.96 9.85 8.30
CA ASP A 232 -11.15 9.08 7.93
C ASP A 232 -12.37 10.01 7.71
N LEU A 233 -12.26 10.93 6.76
CA LEU A 233 -13.34 11.83 6.38
C LEU A 233 -14.40 11.21 5.45
N PRO A 234 -14.02 10.30 4.53
CA PRO A 234 -14.97 9.73 3.59
C PRO A 234 -16.02 8.87 4.26
N GLU A 235 -15.63 8.15 5.31
CA GLU A 235 -16.48 7.20 6.04
C GLU A 235 -17.16 7.80 7.25
N ALA A 236 -16.95 9.10 7.54
CA ALA A 236 -17.41 9.77 8.76
C ALA A 236 -18.84 9.34 9.18
N GLU A 237 -18.96 8.19 9.87
CA GLU A 237 -20.25 7.60 10.29
C GLU A 237 -21.15 8.60 11.04
N SER A 238 -20.53 9.46 11.84
CA SER A 238 -21.26 10.49 12.61
C SER A 238 -21.81 11.64 11.76
N GLU A 239 -21.27 11.86 10.53
CA GLU A 239 -21.64 13.00 9.68
C GLU A 239 -22.32 12.55 8.37
N LEU A 240 -21.87 11.46 7.75
CA LEU A 240 -22.23 11.04 6.40
C LEU A 240 -22.78 9.61 6.31
N THR A 241 -23.18 9.01 7.42
CA THR A 241 -23.68 7.65 7.56
C THR A 241 -22.57 6.61 7.28
N ALA A 242 -22.15 6.43 6.03
CA ALA A 242 -21.04 5.58 5.62
C ALA A 242 -20.31 6.14 4.37
N GLY A 243 -20.50 7.44 4.09
CA GLY A 243 -19.82 8.13 3.01
C GLY A 243 -20.09 7.59 1.62
N TYR A 244 -19.03 7.43 0.79
CA TYR A 244 -19.16 7.06 -0.62
C TYR A 244 -19.74 5.65 -0.84
N HIS A 245 -19.58 4.74 0.11
CA HIS A 245 -20.04 3.35 0.01
C HIS A 245 -21.39 3.09 0.70
N THR A 246 -22.10 4.14 1.12
CA THR A 246 -23.40 4.04 1.84
C THR A 246 -24.41 3.14 1.14
N GLU A 247 -24.46 3.21 -0.19
CA GLU A 247 -25.44 2.49 -1.00
C GLU A 247 -24.92 1.13 -1.50
N TYR A 248 -23.65 0.83 -1.30
CA TYR A 248 -23.07 -0.45 -1.73
C TYR A 248 -23.33 -1.57 -0.72
N SER A 249 -23.69 -2.76 -1.23
CA SER A 249 -23.97 -3.94 -0.43
C SER A 249 -23.29 -5.19 -0.99
N GLY A 250 -23.21 -6.24 -0.16
CA GLY A 250 -22.67 -7.55 -0.57
C GLY A 250 -21.24 -7.45 -1.06
N ILE A 251 -20.97 -8.12 -2.19
CA ILE A 251 -19.62 -8.22 -2.75
C ILE A 251 -19.08 -6.86 -3.22
N HIS A 252 -19.91 -5.95 -3.73
CA HIS A 252 -19.46 -4.63 -4.17
C HIS A 252 -18.87 -3.82 -3.02
N PHE A 253 -19.49 -3.83 -1.84
CA PHE A 253 -18.90 -3.26 -0.62
C PHE A 253 -17.61 -3.99 -0.23
N GLY A 254 -17.60 -5.33 -0.35
CA GLY A 254 -16.43 -6.15 -0.05
C GLY A 254 -15.21 -5.79 -0.90
N LEU A 255 -15.39 -5.43 -2.18
CA LEU A 255 -14.30 -5.04 -3.07
C LEU A 255 -13.63 -3.73 -2.62
N PHE A 256 -14.39 -2.70 -2.21
CA PHE A 256 -13.84 -1.47 -1.65
C PHE A 256 -13.06 -1.76 -0.36
N TYR A 257 -13.65 -2.54 0.54
CA TYR A 257 -13.06 -2.89 1.81
C TYR A 257 -11.73 -3.65 1.68
N VAL A 258 -11.69 -4.63 0.78
CA VAL A 258 -10.47 -5.39 0.47
C VAL A 258 -9.38 -4.49 -0.12
N ALA A 259 -9.75 -3.61 -1.07
CA ALA A 259 -8.82 -2.67 -1.68
C ALA A 259 -8.20 -1.71 -0.64
N GLU A 260 -9.01 -1.17 0.26
CA GLU A 260 -8.54 -0.29 1.35
C GLU A 260 -7.48 -0.97 2.24
N PHE A 261 -7.75 -2.23 2.66
CA PHE A 261 -6.80 -2.96 3.51
C PHE A 261 -5.50 -3.29 2.80
N VAL A 262 -5.56 -3.66 1.51
CA VAL A 262 -4.35 -3.94 0.75
C VAL A 262 -3.61 -2.65 0.39
N ASN A 263 -4.29 -1.53 0.13
CA ASN A 263 -3.65 -0.23 -0.06
C ASN A 263 -2.83 0.18 1.17
N LEU A 264 -3.32 -0.09 2.40
CA LEU A 264 -2.53 0.11 3.61
C LEU A 264 -1.23 -0.71 3.59
N PHE A 265 -1.30 -1.97 3.15
CA PHE A 265 -0.11 -2.80 2.99
C PHE A 265 0.81 -2.29 1.87
N ILE A 266 0.26 -1.82 0.74
CA ILE A 266 1.05 -1.26 -0.38
C ILE A 266 1.85 -0.05 0.10
N ILE A 267 1.22 0.90 0.79
CA ILE A 267 1.91 2.08 1.34
C ILE A 267 3.02 1.66 2.32
N ALA A 268 2.74 0.71 3.19
CA ALA A 268 3.75 0.19 4.11
C ALA A 268 4.88 -0.56 3.37
N GLY A 269 4.56 -1.31 2.32
CA GLY A 269 5.51 -1.99 1.46
C GLY A 269 6.44 -1.03 0.72
N VAL A 270 5.88 0.07 0.18
CA VAL A 270 6.66 1.14 -0.46
C VAL A 270 7.55 1.85 0.55
N ALA A 271 7.05 2.14 1.76
CA ALA A 271 7.89 2.69 2.83
C ALA A 271 9.03 1.75 3.19
N ALA A 272 8.77 0.45 3.26
CA ALA A 272 9.79 -0.56 3.53
C ALA A 272 10.83 -0.62 2.41
N THR A 273 10.44 -0.57 1.14
CA THR A 273 11.36 -0.62 -0.02
C THR A 273 12.22 0.63 -0.13
N ILE A 274 11.63 1.80 0.01
CA ILE A 274 12.30 3.07 -0.28
C ILE A 274 13.14 3.58 0.89
N PHE A 275 12.67 3.40 2.13
CA PHE A 275 13.34 3.96 3.31
C PHE A 275 14.05 2.94 4.19
N LEU A 276 13.55 1.69 4.27
CA LEU A 276 14.02 0.67 5.19
C LEU A 276 14.79 -0.47 4.49
N GLY A 277 15.16 -0.31 3.22
CA GLY A 277 15.98 -1.27 2.48
C GLY A 277 15.24 -2.54 2.03
N GLY A 278 13.91 -2.50 1.88
CA GLY A 278 13.13 -3.60 1.30
C GLY A 278 13.47 -4.98 1.85
N TRP A 279 13.90 -5.87 0.97
CA TRP A 279 14.31 -7.24 1.35
C TRP A 279 15.73 -7.34 1.92
N MET A 280 16.53 -6.24 1.91
CA MET A 280 17.88 -6.27 2.46
C MET A 280 17.86 -6.37 3.98
N PRO A 281 18.71 -7.24 4.59
CA PRO A 281 18.87 -7.29 6.04
C PRO A 281 19.48 -5.99 6.58
N LEU A 282 19.41 -5.80 7.88
CA LEU A 282 20.12 -4.72 8.54
C LEU A 282 21.59 -5.12 8.72
N HIS A 283 22.48 -4.46 7.99
CA HIS A 283 23.92 -4.60 8.17
C HIS A 283 24.46 -3.48 9.06
N ILE A 284 25.26 -3.83 10.06
CA ILE A 284 25.91 -2.88 10.95
C ILE A 284 27.41 -2.92 10.66
N PRO A 285 28.05 -1.81 10.28
CA PRO A 285 29.48 -1.76 10.05
C PRO A 285 30.26 -2.23 11.30
N GLY A 286 31.22 -3.14 11.12
CA GLY A 286 32.07 -3.65 12.19
C GLY A 286 31.53 -4.87 12.98
N LEU A 287 30.36 -5.42 12.61
CA LEU A 287 29.77 -6.61 13.24
C LEU A 287 29.59 -7.76 12.24
N ASP A 288 30.69 -8.29 11.68
CA ASP A 288 30.66 -9.30 10.61
C ASP A 288 29.90 -10.57 11.01
N SER A 289 30.06 -11.03 12.27
CA SER A 289 29.35 -12.21 12.76
C SER A 289 27.84 -12.01 12.82
N PHE A 290 27.38 -10.80 13.16
CA PHE A 290 25.95 -10.44 13.15
C PHE A 290 25.42 -10.38 11.72
N ASN A 291 26.15 -9.72 10.83
CA ASN A 291 25.77 -9.58 9.43
C ASN A 291 25.63 -10.95 8.73
N THR A 292 26.56 -11.87 9.00
CA THR A 292 26.48 -13.24 8.47
C THR A 292 25.25 -13.99 8.94
N VAL A 293 24.84 -13.84 10.21
CA VAL A 293 23.60 -14.47 10.73
C VAL A 293 22.36 -13.87 10.08
N MET A 294 22.34 -12.55 9.86
CA MET A 294 21.20 -11.88 9.21
C MET A 294 21.04 -12.30 7.75
N ASP A 295 22.12 -12.62 7.04
CA ASP A 295 22.10 -13.09 5.65
C ASP A 295 21.51 -14.51 5.48
N TYR A 296 21.43 -15.31 6.53
CA TYR A 296 20.74 -16.62 6.48
C TYR A 296 19.22 -16.48 6.35
N ILE A 297 18.65 -15.35 6.79
CA ILE A 297 17.21 -15.14 6.73
C ILE A 297 16.82 -14.76 5.29
N PRO A 298 15.85 -15.46 4.67
CA PRO A 298 15.40 -15.14 3.31
C PRO A 298 14.89 -13.69 3.20
N GLY A 299 15.18 -13.02 2.08
CA GLY A 299 14.82 -11.60 1.87
C GLY A 299 13.35 -11.29 2.01
N PHE A 300 12.47 -12.19 1.57
CA PHE A 300 11.02 -11.98 1.72
C PHE A 300 10.59 -11.84 3.18
N VAL A 301 11.25 -12.53 4.13
CA VAL A 301 10.94 -12.39 5.57
C VAL A 301 11.28 -10.99 6.07
N TRP A 302 12.40 -10.42 5.61
CA TRP A 302 12.78 -9.05 5.92
C TRP A 302 11.79 -8.04 5.37
N PHE A 303 11.39 -8.21 4.11
CA PHE A 303 10.41 -7.32 3.48
C PHE A 303 9.09 -7.34 4.25
N PHE A 304 8.50 -8.52 4.45
CA PHE A 304 7.23 -8.64 5.17
C PHE A 304 7.33 -8.16 6.61
N GLY A 305 8.44 -8.46 7.31
CA GLY A 305 8.67 -7.99 8.68
C GLY A 305 8.66 -6.47 8.79
N LYS A 306 9.37 -5.77 7.90
CA LYS A 306 9.40 -4.30 7.84
C LYS A 306 8.05 -3.72 7.42
N ALA A 307 7.42 -4.28 6.40
CA ALA A 307 6.10 -3.83 5.94
C ALA A 307 5.05 -3.97 7.05
N PHE A 308 4.98 -5.11 7.74
CA PHE A 308 4.06 -5.29 8.86
C PHE A 308 4.38 -4.40 10.07
N PHE A 309 5.64 -4.07 10.29
CA PHE A 309 6.03 -3.10 11.31
C PHE A 309 5.48 -1.70 10.98
N VAL A 310 5.60 -1.25 9.74
CA VAL A 310 5.03 0.03 9.29
C VAL A 310 3.50 0.00 9.36
N VAL A 311 2.86 -1.10 8.93
CA VAL A 311 1.42 -1.31 9.09
C VAL A 311 0.99 -1.14 10.55
N TRP A 312 1.74 -1.74 11.47
CA TRP A 312 1.45 -1.62 12.90
C TRP A 312 1.52 -0.16 13.39
N ILE A 313 2.50 0.61 12.92
CA ILE A 313 2.61 2.05 13.23
C ILE A 313 1.39 2.81 12.70
N LEU A 314 0.96 2.56 11.45
CA LEU A 314 -0.21 3.21 10.85
C LEU A 314 -1.51 2.84 11.59
N MET A 315 -1.65 1.57 12.00
CA MET A 315 -2.76 1.13 12.85
C MET A 315 -2.73 1.80 14.23
N TRP A 316 -1.55 1.98 14.80
CA TRP A 316 -1.39 2.69 16.07
C TRP A 316 -1.86 4.14 15.94
N PHE A 317 -1.51 4.85 14.89
CA PHE A 317 -1.99 6.21 14.63
C PHE A 317 -3.52 6.26 14.55
N LYS A 318 -4.15 5.33 13.85
CA LYS A 318 -5.61 5.24 13.75
C LYS A 318 -6.31 5.20 15.10
N TRP A 319 -5.77 4.47 16.06
CA TRP A 319 -6.40 4.26 17.37
C TRP A 319 -5.96 5.26 18.46
N THR A 320 -4.97 6.09 18.17
CA THR A 320 -4.42 7.06 19.14
C THR A 320 -4.91 8.48 18.88
N PHE A 321 -4.98 8.89 17.61
CA PHE A 321 -5.32 10.26 17.25
C PHE A 321 -6.82 10.46 17.04
N PRO A 322 -7.38 11.61 17.50
CA PRO A 322 -8.75 11.97 17.18
C PRO A 322 -8.89 12.33 15.70
N ARG A 323 -10.11 12.17 15.15
CA ARG A 323 -10.41 12.56 13.77
C ARG A 323 -10.23 14.05 13.55
N LEU A 324 -9.63 14.42 12.41
CA LEU A 324 -9.45 15.80 11.97
C LEU A 324 -10.64 16.25 11.11
N ARG A 325 -10.91 17.56 11.07
CA ARG A 325 -11.89 18.15 10.17
C ARG A 325 -11.26 18.41 8.79
N ILE A 326 -12.10 18.53 7.74
CA ILE A 326 -11.62 18.74 6.37
C ILE A 326 -10.76 19.99 6.21
N ASP A 327 -11.13 21.10 6.84
CA ASP A 327 -10.36 22.36 6.83
C ASP A 327 -8.99 22.20 7.51
N GLN A 328 -8.92 21.39 8.58
CA GLN A 328 -7.64 21.11 9.25
C GLN A 328 -6.76 20.19 8.39
N ILE A 329 -7.34 19.19 7.74
CA ILE A 329 -6.63 18.27 6.85
C ILE A 329 -6.04 19.02 5.66
N LEU A 330 -6.82 19.84 4.97
CA LEU A 330 -6.33 20.63 3.85
C LEU A 330 -5.33 21.72 4.29
N THR A 331 -5.52 22.32 5.48
CA THR A 331 -4.56 23.26 6.04
C THR A 331 -3.22 22.59 6.38
N LEU A 332 -3.26 21.38 6.95
CA LEU A 332 -2.06 20.59 7.25
C LEU A 332 -1.27 20.29 5.97
N GLU A 333 -1.96 19.90 4.91
CA GLU A 333 -1.34 19.60 3.64
C GLU A 333 -0.72 20.84 2.99
N TRP A 334 -1.55 21.81 2.63
CA TRP A 334 -1.11 22.94 1.82
C TRP A 334 -0.25 23.96 2.57
N LYS A 335 -0.45 24.13 3.87
CA LYS A 335 0.28 25.13 4.67
C LYS A 335 1.54 24.57 5.31
N TYR A 336 1.60 23.26 5.58
CA TYR A 336 2.73 22.68 6.30
C TYR A 336 3.45 21.59 5.49
N LEU A 337 2.78 20.54 5.04
CA LEU A 337 3.46 19.38 4.42
C LEU A 337 4.08 19.72 3.06
N VAL A 338 3.35 20.38 2.17
CA VAL A 338 3.89 20.78 0.85
C VAL A 338 5.07 21.75 0.98
N PRO A 339 5.02 22.86 1.75
CA PRO A 339 6.18 23.72 1.92
C PRO A 339 7.38 23.02 2.57
N ILE A 340 7.15 22.19 3.60
CA ILE A 340 8.22 21.42 4.24
C ILE A 340 8.80 20.41 3.25
N GLY A 341 7.96 19.71 2.46
CA GLY A 341 8.39 18.76 1.44
C GLY A 341 9.25 19.40 0.35
N LEU A 342 8.87 20.59 -0.13
CA LEU A 342 9.65 21.34 -1.11
C LEU A 342 11.02 21.80 -0.53
N LEU A 343 11.03 22.32 0.68
CA LEU A 343 12.28 22.69 1.35
C LEU A 343 13.18 21.47 1.58
N ASN A 344 12.58 20.34 1.97
CA ASN A 344 13.28 19.09 2.18
C ASN A 344 13.91 18.55 0.88
N LEU A 345 13.17 18.64 -0.23
CA LEU A 345 13.68 18.26 -1.55
C LEU A 345 14.89 19.14 -1.94
N LEU A 346 14.79 20.46 -1.75
CA LEU A 346 15.91 21.38 -2.02
C LEU A 346 17.14 21.06 -1.17
N LEU A 347 16.95 20.75 0.12
CA LEU A 347 18.05 20.32 1.00
C LEU A 347 18.70 19.03 0.49
N MET A 348 17.90 18.05 0.05
CA MET A 348 18.45 16.81 -0.52
C MET A 348 19.25 17.09 -1.79
N VAL A 349 18.75 17.94 -2.70
CA VAL A 349 19.49 18.35 -3.92
C VAL A 349 20.84 18.98 -3.55
N ILE A 350 20.88 19.85 -2.55
CA ILE A 350 22.13 20.47 -2.08
C ILE A 350 23.11 19.41 -1.57
N ILE A 351 22.64 18.44 -0.76
CA ILE A 351 23.48 17.37 -0.22
C ILE A 351 24.08 16.52 -1.35
N VAL A 352 23.29 16.18 -2.36
CA VAL A 352 23.73 15.36 -3.50
C VAL A 352 24.71 16.15 -4.39
N VAL A 353 24.42 17.43 -4.71
CA VAL A 353 25.28 18.25 -5.58
C VAL A 353 26.65 18.53 -4.95
N PHE A 354 26.71 18.70 -3.64
CA PHE A 354 27.96 18.93 -2.91
C PHE A 354 28.64 17.66 -2.44
N ASP A 355 28.11 16.48 -2.82
CA ASP A 355 28.66 15.17 -2.46
C ASP A 355 28.86 14.99 -0.93
N LEU A 356 27.90 15.52 -0.16
CA LEU A 356 27.89 15.46 1.31
C LEU A 356 27.27 14.17 1.85
N HIS A 357 26.98 13.21 0.97
CA HIS A 357 26.41 11.90 1.32
C HIS A 357 27.53 10.87 1.52
N PHE A 358 27.32 9.95 2.45
CA PHE A 358 28.26 8.88 2.76
C PHE A 358 27.97 7.60 1.98
#